data_c005f4d6b704cab668f8326086f8d6b0
#
_entry.id   c005f4d6b704cab668f8326086f8d6b0
#
_cell.length_a   1.000
_cell.length_b   1.000
_cell.length_c   1.000
_cell.angle_alpha   90.00
_cell.angle_beta   90.00
_cell.angle_gamma   90.00
#
_symmetry.space_group_name_H-M   'P 1'
#
loop_
_entity.id
_entity.type
_entity.pdbx_description
1 polymer ?
#
loop_
_entity_poly.entity_id
_entity_poly.type
_entity_poly.pdbx_seq_one_letter_code
_entity_poly.pdbx_strand_id
1 'polypeptide(L)'
;RSTEYLCRQISGNLSVLGIEVRLGWNAAETDRSICNCMPDIEPGIYQRVNYVLEKYVYGTGHLEPEEFRLLGAFLIAIRESRKLTGIRKRFLSRYIVFIRG
;
A
#
# COMPACT_ATOMS: atom_id res chain seq x y z
N ARG A 1 -8.16 18.27 -3.28
CA ARG A 1 -9.26 17.35 -3.54
C ARG A 1 -8.77 15.99 -4.06
N SER A 2 -7.96 15.99 -5.12
CA SER A 2 -7.41 14.76 -5.66
C SER A 2 -6.52 14.06 -4.65
N THR A 3 -5.76 14.82 -3.86
CA THR A 3 -4.91 14.25 -2.83
C THR A 3 -5.74 13.56 -1.76
N GLU A 4 -6.84 14.17 -1.35
CA GLU A 4 -7.73 13.56 -0.38
C GLU A 4 -8.31 12.26 -0.91
N TYR A 5 -8.67 12.23 -2.17
CA TYR A 5 -9.16 11.01 -2.81
C TYR A 5 -8.10 9.91 -2.76
N LEU A 6 -6.86 10.25 -3.11
CA LEU A 6 -5.77 9.28 -3.08
C LEU A 6 -5.54 8.75 -1.67
N CYS A 7 -5.54 9.63 -0.68
CA CYS A 7 -5.36 9.23 0.71
C CYS A 7 -6.43 8.25 1.15
N ARG A 8 -7.67 8.53 0.81
CA ARG A 8 -8.79 7.65 1.16
C ARG A 8 -8.69 6.31 0.46
N GLN A 9 -8.31 6.31 -0.81
CA GLN A 9 -8.18 5.09 -1.58
C GLN A 9 -7.04 4.22 -1.06
N ILE A 10 -5.92 4.83 -0.72
CA ILE A 10 -4.79 4.11 -0.15
C ILE A 10 -5.20 3.48 1.17
N SER A 11 -5.78 4.26 2.05
CA SER A 11 -6.22 3.82 3.36
C SER A 11 -7.25 2.68 3.25
N GLY A 12 -8.22 2.85 2.36
CA GLY A 12 -9.26 1.86 2.16
C GLY A 12 -8.73 0.55 1.60
N ASN A 13 -7.83 0.63 0.63
CA ASN A 13 -7.25 -0.58 0.05
C ASN A 13 -6.41 -1.34 1.06
N LEU A 14 -5.66 -0.64 1.89
CA LEU A 14 -4.86 -1.29 2.93
C LEU A 14 -5.73 -1.87 4.03
N SER A 15 -6.81 -1.17 4.36
CA SER A 15 -7.76 -1.63 5.37
C SER A 15 -8.38 -2.97 5.00
N VAL A 16 -8.68 -3.18 3.72
CA VAL A 16 -9.21 -4.45 3.23
C VAL A 16 -8.25 -5.60 3.52
N LEU A 17 -6.95 -5.30 3.54
CA LEU A 17 -5.92 -6.29 3.84
C LEU A 17 -5.64 -6.41 5.34
N GLY A 18 -6.39 -5.70 6.17
CA GLY A 18 -6.16 -5.71 7.60
C GLY A 18 -5.03 -4.81 8.05
N ILE A 19 -4.57 -3.92 7.16
CA ILE A 19 -3.48 -3.01 7.46
C ILE A 19 -4.06 -1.63 7.77
N GLU A 20 -3.84 -1.16 8.99
CA GLU A 20 -4.33 0.14 9.41
C GLU A 20 -3.27 1.20 9.17
N VAL A 21 -3.69 2.29 8.52
CA VAL A 21 -2.79 3.41 8.24
C VAL A 21 -2.76 4.33 9.46
N ARG A 22 -1.60 4.42 10.11
CA ARG A 22 -1.39 5.30 11.25
C ARG A 22 -0.24 6.24 10.90
N LEU A 23 -0.57 7.50 10.78
CA LEU A 23 0.41 8.49 10.35
C LEU A 23 1.48 8.70 11.44
N GLY A 24 2.73 8.64 10.99
CA GLY A 24 3.87 8.92 11.85
C GLY A 24 4.19 7.86 12.89
N TRP A 25 3.34 6.85 13.04
CA TRP A 25 3.54 5.84 14.07
C TRP A 25 3.78 4.47 13.45
N ASN A 26 4.90 3.87 13.81
CA ASN A 26 5.27 2.54 13.31
C ASN A 26 5.22 2.40 11.79
N ALA A 27 5.65 3.46 11.08
CA ALA A 27 5.66 3.42 9.62
C ALA A 27 6.52 2.26 9.10
N ALA A 28 7.64 1.98 9.75
CA ALA A 28 8.51 0.88 9.34
C ALA A 28 7.84 -0.47 9.50
N GLU A 29 7.09 -0.62 10.59
CA GLU A 29 6.37 -1.85 10.86
C GLU A 29 5.23 -2.06 9.88
N THR A 30 4.50 -0.99 9.58
CA THR A 30 3.44 -1.02 8.59
C THR A 30 4.01 -1.33 7.20
N ASP A 31 5.15 -0.72 6.89
CA ASP A 31 5.84 -1.00 5.63
C ASP A 31 6.17 -2.49 5.51
N ARG A 32 6.65 -3.07 6.57
CA ARG A 32 6.96 -4.50 6.61
C ARG A 32 5.72 -5.35 6.39
N SER A 33 4.62 -4.97 7.03
CA SER A 33 3.35 -5.68 6.85
C SER A 33 2.87 -5.62 5.41
N ILE A 34 3.01 -4.45 4.78
CA ILE A 34 2.64 -4.27 3.38
C ILE A 34 3.50 -5.17 2.49
N CYS A 35 4.79 -5.21 2.73
CA CYS A 35 5.70 -6.04 1.94
C CYS A 35 5.39 -7.52 2.12
N ASN A 36 4.99 -7.93 3.31
CA ASN A 36 4.61 -9.32 3.57
C ASN A 36 3.33 -9.70 2.83
N CYS A 37 2.36 -8.80 2.81
CA CYS A 37 1.10 -9.04 2.10
C CYS A 37 1.24 -8.90 0.59
N MET A 38 2.10 -7.98 0.17
CA MET A 38 2.27 -7.65 -1.23
C MET A 38 3.75 -7.61 -1.57
N PRO A 39 4.37 -8.79 -1.81
CA PRO A 39 5.81 -8.86 -2.07
C PRO A 39 6.30 -8.05 -3.27
N ASP A 40 5.39 -7.68 -4.17
CA ASP A 40 5.74 -6.89 -5.34
C ASP A 40 6.02 -5.42 -4.99
N ILE A 41 5.64 -5.00 -3.80
CA ILE A 41 5.88 -3.63 -3.37
C ILE A 41 7.24 -3.55 -2.71
N GLU A 42 8.06 -2.61 -3.20
CA GLU A 42 9.42 -2.43 -2.72
C GLU A 42 9.46 -1.98 -1.27
N PRO A 43 10.33 -2.58 -0.45
CA PRO A 43 10.48 -2.13 0.94
C PRO A 43 10.89 -0.67 1.01
N GLY A 44 10.30 0.06 1.94
CA GLY A 44 10.60 1.47 2.13
C GLY A 44 9.65 2.42 1.43
N ILE A 45 8.90 1.92 0.45
CA ILE A 45 7.95 2.77 -0.28
C ILE A 45 6.89 3.33 0.65
N TYR A 46 6.33 2.51 1.51
CA TYR A 46 5.29 2.98 2.42
C TYR A 46 5.82 4.04 3.39
N GLN A 47 7.06 3.94 3.81
CA GLN A 47 7.62 4.95 4.70
C GLN A 47 7.65 6.32 4.04
N ARG A 48 7.95 6.36 2.74
CA ARG A 48 7.90 7.60 1.97
C ARG A 48 6.47 8.10 1.83
N VAL A 49 5.55 7.18 1.54
CA VAL A 49 4.13 7.51 1.43
C VAL A 49 3.62 8.07 2.76
N ASN A 50 4.00 7.44 3.87
CA ASN A 50 3.60 7.89 5.18
C ASN A 50 4.08 9.32 5.45
N TYR A 51 5.33 9.62 5.08
CA TYR A 51 5.87 10.96 5.22
C TYR A 51 5.04 11.98 4.44
N VAL A 52 4.69 11.63 3.21
CA VAL A 52 3.89 12.51 2.36
C VAL A 52 2.49 12.72 2.93
N LEU A 53 1.88 11.65 3.42
CA LEU A 53 0.55 11.73 4.04
C LEU A 53 0.58 12.60 5.30
N GLU A 54 1.63 12.43 6.10
CA GLU A 54 1.83 13.23 7.30
C GLU A 54 1.95 14.71 6.95
N LYS A 55 2.74 15.00 5.94
CA LYS A 55 2.93 16.35 5.45
C LYS A 55 1.61 16.97 5.00
N TYR A 56 0.79 16.17 4.33
CA TYR A 56 -0.49 16.65 3.84
C TYR A 56 -1.46 16.93 5.00
N VAL A 57 -1.52 16.02 5.97
CA VAL A 57 -2.48 16.12 7.07
C VAL A 57 -2.09 17.19 8.08
N TYR A 58 -0.80 17.21 8.46
CA TYR A 58 -0.33 18.10 9.53
C TYR A 58 0.36 19.36 9.04
N GLY A 59 0.60 19.47 7.75
CA GLY A 59 1.26 20.62 7.17
C GLY A 59 0.26 21.57 6.53
N THR A 60 0.65 22.16 5.40
CA THR A 60 -0.16 23.13 4.69
C THR A 60 -1.25 22.51 3.81
N GLY A 61 -1.26 21.20 3.71
CA GLY A 61 -2.18 20.51 2.82
C GLY A 61 -1.77 20.61 1.36
N HIS A 62 -0.56 21.05 1.10
CA HIS A 62 -0.03 21.21 -0.24
C HIS A 62 1.06 20.18 -0.52
N LEU A 63 0.96 19.51 -1.65
CA LEU A 63 1.95 18.53 -2.07
C LEU A 63 2.64 18.95 -3.34
N GLU A 64 3.93 18.66 -3.42
CA GLU A 64 4.68 18.83 -4.64
C GLU A 64 4.21 17.82 -5.68
N PRO A 65 4.34 18.13 -6.98
CA PRO A 65 3.93 17.19 -8.02
C PRO A 65 4.55 15.81 -7.87
N GLU A 66 5.78 15.73 -7.42
CA GLU A 66 6.47 14.44 -7.22
C GLU A 66 5.83 13.64 -6.10
N GLU A 67 5.41 14.33 -5.05
CA GLU A 67 4.76 13.68 -3.92
C GLU A 67 3.39 13.15 -4.32
N PHE A 68 2.67 13.93 -5.11
CA PHE A 68 1.38 13.52 -5.63
C PHE A 68 1.52 12.27 -6.51
N ARG A 69 2.55 12.25 -7.36
CA ARG A 69 2.83 11.10 -8.21
C ARG A 69 3.17 9.86 -7.39
N LEU A 70 3.89 10.05 -6.31
CA LEU A 70 4.23 8.95 -5.42
C LEU A 70 2.99 8.30 -4.85
N LEU A 71 2.05 9.10 -4.39
CA LEU A 71 0.79 8.58 -3.86
C LEU A 71 0.00 7.82 -4.93
N GLY A 72 -0.08 8.39 -6.13
CA GLY A 72 -0.77 7.75 -7.24
C GLY A 72 -0.13 6.44 -7.64
N ALA A 73 1.19 6.43 -7.73
CA ALA A 73 1.93 5.23 -8.09
C ALA A 73 1.76 4.15 -7.02
N PHE A 74 1.78 4.55 -5.76
CA PHE A 74 1.59 3.61 -4.67
C PHE A 74 0.19 2.99 -4.70
N LEU A 75 -0.82 3.81 -4.96
CA LEU A 75 -2.19 3.32 -5.06
C LEU A 75 -2.33 2.31 -6.20
N ILE A 76 -1.74 2.61 -7.34
CA ILE A 76 -1.77 1.70 -8.48
C ILE A 76 -1.06 0.40 -8.12
N ALA A 77 0.09 0.50 -7.46
CA ALA A 77 0.85 -0.67 -7.05
C ALA A 77 0.04 -1.55 -6.09
N ILE A 78 -0.65 -0.94 -5.13
CA ILE A 78 -1.49 -1.68 -4.20
C ILE A 78 -2.60 -2.42 -4.95
N ARG A 79 -3.27 -1.73 -5.85
CA ARG A 79 -4.38 -2.32 -6.60
C ARG A 79 -3.92 -3.47 -7.48
N GLU A 80 -2.81 -3.29 -8.17
CA GLU A 80 -2.25 -4.34 -9.02
C GLU A 80 -1.80 -5.53 -8.20
N SER A 81 -1.13 -5.25 -7.09
CA SER A 81 -0.64 -6.31 -6.21
C SER A 81 -1.79 -7.10 -5.60
N ARG A 82 -2.88 -6.43 -5.25
CA ARG A 82 -4.06 -7.12 -4.72
C ARG A 82 -4.66 -8.07 -5.74
N LYS A 83 -4.73 -7.65 -6.98
CA LYS A 83 -5.22 -8.51 -8.06
C LYS A 83 -4.34 -9.73 -8.23
N LEU A 84 -3.04 -9.50 -8.28
CA LEU A 84 -2.08 -10.59 -8.43
C LEU A 84 -2.11 -11.53 -7.23
N THR A 85 -2.21 -10.97 -6.04
CA THR A 85 -2.27 -11.78 -4.83
C THR A 85 -3.50 -12.69 -4.83
N GLY A 86 -4.63 -12.16 -5.29
CA GLY A 86 -5.84 -12.95 -5.41
C GLY A 86 -5.68 -14.10 -6.38
N ILE A 87 -5.08 -13.81 -7.55
CA ILE A 87 -4.83 -14.83 -8.55
C ILE A 87 -3.80 -15.84 -8.06
N ARG A 88 -2.72 -15.36 -7.46
CA ARG A 88 -1.68 -16.22 -6.91
C ARG A 88 -2.21 -17.13 -5.82
N LYS A 89 -3.08 -16.61 -4.98
CA LYS A 89 -3.65 -17.40 -3.90
C LYS A 89 -4.43 -18.59 -4.44
N ARG A 90 -5.22 -18.37 -5.48
CA ARG A 90 -5.93 -19.45 -6.15
C ARG A 90 -4.97 -20.44 -6.78
N PHE A 91 -4.00 -19.88 -7.46
CA PHE A 91 -3.01 -20.65 -8.19
C PHE A 91 -2.15 -21.48 -7.24
N LEU A 92 -1.65 -20.84 -6.20
CA LEU A 92 -0.81 -21.50 -5.21
C LEU A 92 -1.58 -22.59 -4.47
N SER A 93 -2.85 -22.35 -4.22
CA SER A 93 -3.68 -23.33 -3.56
C SER A 93 -3.74 -24.63 -4.38
N ARG A 94 -3.99 -24.49 -5.68
CA ARG A 94 -3.97 -25.63 -6.59
C ARG A 94 -2.59 -26.26 -6.69
N TYR A 95 -1.59 -25.41 -6.76
CA TYR A 95 -0.21 -25.84 -6.92
C TYR A 95 0.27 -26.63 -5.71
N ILE A 96 -0.07 -26.14 -4.53
CA ILE A 96 0.31 -26.83 -3.29
C ILE A 96 -0.36 -28.19 -3.20
N VAL A 97 -1.64 -28.24 -3.53
CA VAL A 97 -2.36 -29.50 -3.55
C VAL A 97 -1.74 -30.45 -4.56
N PHE A 98 -1.39 -29.92 -5.72
CA PHE A 98 -0.75 -30.71 -6.77
C PHE A 98 0.60 -31.27 -6.33
N ILE A 99 1.42 -30.43 -5.70
CA ILE A 99 2.74 -30.85 -5.26
C ILE A 99 2.67 -31.86 -4.12
N ARG A 100 1.75 -31.66 -3.20
CA ARG A 100 1.58 -32.55 -2.07
C ARG A 100 0.80 -33.79 -2.40
N GLY A 101 -0.01 -33.69 -3.40
CA GLY A 101 -0.80 -34.80 -3.86
C GLY A 101 0.02 -35.74 -4.69
#